data_443a9f76700e7b3be5b2c77e76d5ab59
#
_entry.id   443a9f76700e7b3be5b2c77e76d5ab59
#
_cell.length_a   1.000
_cell.length_b   1.000
_cell.length_c   1.000
_cell.angle_alpha   90.00
_cell.angle_beta   90.00
_cell.angle_gamma   90.00
#
_symmetry.space_group_name_H-M   'P 1'
#
loop_
_entity.id
_entity.type
_entity.pdbx_description
1 polymer ?
#
loop_
_entity_poly.entity_id
_entity_poly.type
_entity_poly.pdbx_seq_one_letter_code
_entity_poly.pdbx_strand_id
1 'polypeptide(L)'
;LYPSALFQTVITDMRWLDDEARWLVTTDRNDALRARFVVLAGGPLNRPKLPGIPGVESFKGHTFHTSRWDYAYTGGDSNGNLTGLADKRVGIIGTGATAVQCVPHLGAGAKELFVFQRTPSSVDVRNDRPTDPEWVKSLKPGWQRERMDNFTTVISGGRFDVDLVNDGWTDLITNILLAARRKSPDGSAPENTDALVQLADYQKMERVRARVDAVVKDRKTAEALKPWYNQFCKRPCFHDQYLDTFNRPNVHLIDTEGKGVERITERGVVVGGREYALDCLIFGTGFEVGTDFTRRLGFEVRGRNGQTLTDKWKDGASTFHGLFTRGFPNLFVMTTQQSGQSANFQHMLDEQSRHLAYLFGEIRARKVRTVEPSAAAEADWVDTIVKLARARQPFLNECTPGYYNNEGKPNERTARNSQFWRGPMVFIRLLDAWRKEGSLQGLELAPQKG
;
A
#
# COMPACT_ATOMS: atom_id res chain seq x y z
N LEU A 1 -5.13 25.74 4.26
CA LEU A 1 -4.24 24.71 4.84
C LEU A 1 -2.79 25.20 4.93
N TYR A 2 -2.20 25.77 3.86
CA TYR A 2 -0.80 26.20 3.82
C TYR A 2 -0.35 27.08 4.99
N PRO A 3 -1.12 28.09 5.44
CA PRO A 3 -0.72 28.92 6.60
C PRO A 3 -0.60 28.16 7.92
N SER A 4 -1.17 26.94 7.99
CA SER A 4 -1.13 26.06 9.17
C SER A 4 -0.20 24.86 8.98
N ALA A 5 0.65 24.86 7.96
CA ALA A 5 1.58 23.78 7.67
C ALA A 5 3.03 24.19 7.94
N LEU A 6 3.76 23.35 8.65
CA LEU A 6 5.20 23.46 8.85
C LEU A 6 5.91 22.54 7.87
N PHE A 7 6.37 23.08 6.75
CA PHE A 7 7.15 22.35 5.75
C PHE A 7 8.62 22.23 6.19
N GLN A 8 9.32 21.24 5.63
CA GLN A 8 10.75 20.97 5.94
C GLN A 8 11.00 20.89 7.45
N THR A 9 10.09 20.25 8.17
CA THR A 9 10.12 20.12 9.63
C THR A 9 9.98 18.65 9.98
N VAL A 10 10.96 18.08 10.68
CA VAL A 10 10.97 16.70 11.12
C VAL A 10 10.62 16.64 12.61
N ILE A 11 9.63 15.82 12.97
CA ILE A 11 9.33 15.52 14.37
C ILE A 11 10.44 14.61 14.90
N THR A 12 11.02 14.97 16.05
CA THR A 12 12.13 14.24 16.68
C THR A 12 11.70 13.47 17.93
N ASP A 13 10.69 13.94 18.65
CA ASP A 13 10.12 13.25 19.82
C ASP A 13 8.65 13.66 20.02
N MET A 14 7.88 12.77 20.62
CA MET A 14 6.50 13.02 20.98
C MET A 14 6.15 12.35 22.31
N ARG A 15 5.71 13.12 23.33
CA ARG A 15 5.37 12.59 24.64
C ARG A 15 4.10 13.18 25.22
N TRP A 16 3.35 12.36 25.92
CA TRP A 16 2.17 12.76 26.66
C TRP A 16 2.53 13.42 28.00
N LEU A 17 1.88 14.52 28.30
CA LEU A 17 1.98 15.25 29.57
C LEU A 17 0.67 15.06 30.35
N ASP A 18 0.65 14.16 31.33
CA ASP A 18 -0.57 13.78 32.06
C ASP A 18 -1.23 14.96 32.77
N ASP A 19 -0.44 15.82 33.42
CA ASP A 19 -0.94 16.98 34.18
C ASP A 19 -1.64 18.00 33.26
N GLU A 20 -1.08 18.22 32.09
CA GLU A 20 -1.59 19.17 31.10
C GLU A 20 -2.68 18.53 30.20
N ALA A 21 -2.77 17.21 30.13
CA ALA A 21 -3.52 16.45 29.14
C ALA A 21 -3.21 16.92 27.70
N ARG A 22 -1.92 17.00 27.40
CA ARG A 22 -1.39 17.47 26.11
C ARG A 22 -0.25 16.62 25.64
N TRP A 23 -0.09 16.60 24.33
CA TRP A 23 1.10 16.08 23.68
C TRP A 23 2.13 17.19 23.56
N LEU A 24 3.35 16.92 23.97
CA LEU A 24 4.51 17.72 23.64
C LEU A 24 5.17 17.11 22.40
N VAL A 25 5.23 17.87 21.34
CA VAL A 25 5.83 17.48 20.05
C VAL A 25 7.03 18.36 19.81
N THR A 26 8.23 17.77 19.67
CA THR A 26 9.46 18.50 19.38
C THR A 26 9.91 18.25 17.95
N THR A 27 10.62 19.21 17.37
CA THR A 27 11.06 19.17 15.98
C THR A 27 12.57 19.39 15.84
N ASP A 28 13.13 19.10 14.68
CA ASP A 28 14.53 19.36 14.31
C ASP A 28 14.86 20.86 14.19
N ARG A 29 13.84 21.73 14.29
CA ARG A 29 13.98 23.20 14.29
C ARG A 29 14.07 23.80 15.70
N ASN A 30 14.20 22.96 16.72
CA ASN A 30 14.16 23.33 18.15
C ASN A 30 12.80 23.92 18.60
N ASP A 31 11.73 23.62 17.87
CA ASP A 31 10.37 23.99 18.25
C ASP A 31 9.78 22.96 19.21
N ALA A 32 8.89 23.41 20.10
CA ALA A 32 8.10 22.56 20.98
C ALA A 32 6.63 22.98 20.94
N LEU A 33 5.78 22.09 20.43
CA LEU A 33 4.34 22.33 20.28
C LEU A 33 3.56 21.56 21.34
N ARG A 34 2.58 22.22 21.98
CA ARG A 34 1.64 21.56 22.89
C ARG A 34 0.29 21.35 22.21
N ALA A 35 0.01 20.10 21.83
CA ALA A 35 -1.21 19.72 21.14
C ALA A 35 -2.19 18.99 22.06
N ARG A 36 -3.46 19.33 22.01
CA ARG A 36 -4.51 18.58 22.72
C ARG A 36 -4.76 17.23 22.05
N PHE A 37 -4.75 17.20 20.73
CA PHE A 37 -4.95 16.03 19.90
C PHE A 37 -3.82 15.90 18.91
N VAL A 38 -3.41 14.67 18.63
CA VAL A 38 -2.45 14.36 17.56
C VAL A 38 -3.03 13.28 16.67
N VAL A 39 -2.93 13.49 15.36
CA VAL A 39 -3.27 12.50 14.33
C VAL A 39 -1.99 12.13 13.60
N LEU A 40 -1.55 10.88 13.76
CA LEU A 40 -0.41 10.33 13.03
C LEU A 40 -0.87 9.83 11.67
N ALA A 41 -0.52 10.53 10.61
CA ALA A 41 -0.89 10.24 9.23
C ALA A 41 0.34 10.04 8.33
N GLY A 42 1.39 9.38 8.83
CA GLY A 42 2.69 9.19 8.14
C GLY A 42 2.64 8.28 6.91
N GLY A 43 1.54 7.58 6.67
CA GLY A 43 1.35 6.67 5.54
C GLY A 43 2.19 5.38 5.65
N PRO A 44 1.88 4.37 4.82
CA PRO A 44 2.62 3.10 4.81
C PRO A 44 3.84 3.12 3.88
N LEU A 45 3.94 4.07 2.94
CA LEU A 45 4.96 4.11 1.88
C LEU A 45 5.86 5.34 2.03
N ASN A 46 6.35 5.59 3.24
CA ASN A 46 7.17 6.75 3.57
C ASN A 46 8.68 6.44 3.67
N ARG A 47 9.06 5.20 4.04
CA ARG A 47 10.46 4.80 4.18
C ARG A 47 10.86 3.84 3.07
N PRO A 48 11.77 4.23 2.15
CA PRO A 48 12.28 3.36 1.09
C PRO A 48 12.92 2.09 1.66
N LYS A 49 12.63 0.94 1.04
CA LYS A 49 13.28 -0.33 1.37
C LYS A 49 14.50 -0.51 0.45
N LEU A 50 15.70 -0.40 1.01
CA LEU A 50 16.90 -0.85 0.34
C LEU A 50 17.08 -2.35 0.59
N PRO A 51 17.32 -3.16 -0.44
CA PRO A 51 17.60 -4.58 -0.26
C PRO A 51 18.94 -4.76 0.44
N GLY A 52 19.03 -5.76 1.31
CA GLY A 52 20.30 -6.15 1.96
C GLY A 52 21.20 -6.95 1.01
N ILE A 53 21.43 -6.43 -0.20
CA ILE A 53 22.28 -7.08 -1.20
C ILE A 53 23.75 -6.84 -0.81
N PRO A 54 24.60 -7.90 -0.71
CA PRO A 54 26.02 -7.74 -0.41
C PRO A 54 26.69 -6.77 -1.38
N GLY A 55 27.47 -5.84 -0.85
CA GLY A 55 28.25 -4.87 -1.64
C GLY A 55 27.47 -3.66 -2.14
N VAL A 56 26.24 -3.42 -1.65
CA VAL A 56 25.41 -2.27 -2.09
C VAL A 56 26.14 -0.93 -1.92
N GLU A 57 26.96 -0.79 -0.89
CA GLU A 57 27.76 0.44 -0.63
C GLU A 57 29.02 0.55 -1.51
N SER A 58 29.40 -0.52 -2.22
CA SER A 58 30.65 -0.52 -3.02
C SER A 58 30.49 0.11 -4.41
N PHE A 59 29.27 0.22 -4.91
CA PHE A 59 28.99 0.69 -6.26
C PHE A 59 29.48 2.13 -6.47
N LYS A 60 30.25 2.36 -7.53
CA LYS A 60 30.84 3.66 -7.85
C LYS A 60 30.02 4.50 -8.82
N GLY A 61 29.04 3.89 -9.48
CA GLY A 61 28.09 4.60 -10.35
C GLY A 61 27.03 5.38 -9.55
N HIS A 62 26.14 6.02 -10.26
CA HIS A 62 25.05 6.79 -9.63
C HIS A 62 23.94 5.88 -9.10
N THR A 63 23.41 6.18 -7.91
CA THR A 63 22.31 5.36 -7.31
C THR A 63 21.21 6.21 -6.70
N PHE A 64 19.98 5.79 -6.87
CA PHE A 64 18.84 6.34 -6.14
C PHE A 64 17.68 5.34 -6.04
N HIS A 65 16.78 5.60 -5.09
CA HIS A 65 15.52 4.86 -4.99
C HIS A 65 14.42 5.58 -5.79
N THR A 66 13.51 4.85 -6.42
CA THR A 66 12.43 5.40 -7.25
C THR A 66 11.56 6.45 -6.55
N SER A 67 11.43 6.42 -5.21
CA SER A 67 10.73 7.44 -4.43
C SER A 67 11.54 8.72 -4.18
N ARG A 68 12.78 8.77 -4.61
CA ARG A 68 13.71 9.90 -4.54
C ARG A 68 14.36 10.06 -5.90
N TRP A 69 13.54 10.23 -6.93
CA TRP A 69 14.00 10.34 -8.31
C TRP A 69 14.94 11.53 -8.48
N ASP A 70 16.08 11.28 -9.09
CA ASP A 70 17.10 12.31 -9.33
C ASP A 70 17.03 12.83 -10.77
N TYR A 71 16.20 13.86 -10.97
CA TYR A 71 16.08 14.52 -12.27
C TYR A 71 17.32 15.33 -12.65
N ALA A 72 18.16 15.74 -11.70
CA ALA A 72 19.43 16.41 -12.02
C ALA A 72 20.36 15.45 -12.76
N TYR A 73 20.32 14.16 -12.44
CA TYR A 73 21.11 13.13 -13.10
C TYR A 73 20.40 12.60 -14.37
N THR A 74 19.13 12.26 -14.27
CA THR A 74 18.40 11.60 -15.37
C THR A 74 17.95 12.56 -16.46
N GLY A 75 17.88 13.85 -16.18
CA GLY A 75 17.14 14.81 -17.01
C GLY A 75 15.64 14.54 -16.97
N GLY A 76 14.89 15.29 -17.78
CA GLY A 76 13.44 15.11 -17.91
C GLY A 76 12.64 15.58 -16.70
N ASP A 77 11.43 15.05 -16.60
CA ASP A 77 10.46 15.37 -15.55
C ASP A 77 9.52 14.17 -15.29
N SER A 78 8.39 14.41 -14.60
CA SER A 78 7.38 13.39 -14.30
C SER A 78 6.71 12.77 -15.55
N ASN A 79 6.88 13.35 -16.72
CA ASN A 79 6.36 12.83 -17.99
C ASN A 79 7.41 11.99 -18.75
N GLY A 80 8.63 11.86 -18.20
CA GLY A 80 9.72 11.13 -18.83
C GLY A 80 10.79 12.05 -19.41
N ASN A 81 11.15 11.88 -20.69
CA ASN A 81 12.20 12.66 -21.38
C ASN A 81 13.56 12.59 -20.67
N LEU A 82 13.96 11.41 -20.24
CA LEU A 82 15.15 11.16 -19.40
C LEU A 82 16.44 11.26 -20.22
N THR A 83 16.68 12.43 -20.79
CA THR A 83 17.76 12.72 -21.78
C THR A 83 19.17 12.54 -21.19
N GLY A 84 19.35 12.70 -19.89
CA GLY A 84 20.63 12.48 -19.20
C GLY A 84 21.07 11.01 -19.17
N LEU A 85 20.19 10.08 -19.60
CA LEU A 85 20.49 8.64 -19.65
C LEU A 85 20.91 8.13 -21.03
N ALA A 86 20.93 8.98 -22.06
CA ALA A 86 21.12 8.57 -23.47
C ALA A 86 22.47 7.88 -23.75
N ASP A 87 23.49 8.13 -22.94
CA ASP A 87 24.80 7.48 -23.02
C ASP A 87 25.04 6.45 -21.91
N LYS A 88 24.07 6.20 -21.01
CA LYS A 88 24.20 5.40 -19.79
C LYS A 88 23.67 3.98 -19.93
N ARG A 89 24.36 3.06 -19.28
CA ARG A 89 23.86 1.71 -18.97
C ARG A 89 23.15 1.76 -17.61
N VAL A 90 21.85 1.60 -17.62
CA VAL A 90 20.99 1.76 -16.45
C VAL A 90 20.52 0.39 -15.97
N GLY A 91 20.62 0.12 -14.68
CA GLY A 91 20.00 -1.03 -14.03
C GLY A 91 18.83 -0.60 -13.14
N ILE A 92 17.73 -1.34 -13.16
CA ILE A 92 16.66 -1.21 -12.18
C ILE A 92 16.43 -2.54 -11.48
N ILE A 93 16.52 -2.54 -10.14
CA ILE A 93 16.21 -3.73 -9.34
C ILE A 93 14.75 -3.69 -8.89
N GLY A 94 13.98 -4.68 -9.32
CA GLY A 94 12.56 -4.85 -8.99
C GLY A 94 11.64 -4.65 -10.18
N THR A 95 10.52 -5.36 -10.15
CA THR A 95 9.46 -5.37 -11.18
C THR A 95 8.07 -5.13 -10.58
N GLY A 96 7.99 -4.54 -9.37
CA GLY A 96 6.73 -4.18 -8.74
C GLY A 96 6.05 -2.97 -9.39
N ALA A 97 4.92 -2.53 -8.84
CA ALA A 97 4.07 -1.49 -9.43
C ALA A 97 4.80 -0.18 -9.80
N THR A 98 5.83 0.21 -9.05
CA THR A 98 6.63 1.39 -9.37
C THR A 98 7.52 1.13 -10.59
N ALA A 99 8.23 -0.01 -10.61
CA ALA A 99 9.09 -0.35 -11.74
C ALA A 99 8.29 -0.52 -13.04
N VAL A 100 7.08 -1.09 -12.97
CA VAL A 100 6.16 -1.20 -14.12
C VAL A 100 5.91 0.17 -14.77
N GLN A 101 5.84 1.24 -13.98
CA GLN A 101 5.66 2.60 -14.48
C GLN A 101 6.98 3.24 -14.96
N CYS A 102 8.10 2.93 -14.32
CA CYS A 102 9.40 3.53 -14.65
C CYS A 102 10.04 2.93 -15.90
N VAL A 103 9.93 1.61 -16.09
CA VAL A 103 10.62 0.85 -17.14
C VAL A 103 10.37 1.38 -18.55
N PRO A 104 9.16 1.77 -18.96
CA PRO A 104 8.94 2.35 -20.28
C PRO A 104 9.73 3.65 -20.52
N HIS A 105 9.77 4.54 -19.54
CA HIS A 105 10.52 5.79 -19.62
C HIS A 105 12.03 5.56 -19.62
N LEU A 106 12.52 4.62 -18.78
CA LEU A 106 13.92 4.23 -18.75
C LEU A 106 14.35 3.57 -20.06
N GLY A 107 13.52 2.68 -20.62
CA GLY A 107 13.80 2.04 -21.90
C GLY A 107 13.80 3.02 -23.08
N ALA A 108 13.05 4.11 -22.98
CA ALA A 108 13.06 5.17 -24.00
C ALA A 108 14.28 6.09 -23.88
N GLY A 109 14.78 6.33 -22.64
CA GLY A 109 15.85 7.31 -22.39
C GLY A 109 17.26 6.71 -22.29
N ALA A 110 17.42 5.48 -21.82
CA ALA A 110 18.72 4.89 -21.56
C ALA A 110 19.40 4.35 -22.84
N LYS A 111 20.73 4.40 -22.89
CA LYS A 111 21.53 3.68 -23.89
C LYS A 111 21.25 2.17 -23.84
N GLU A 112 21.31 1.59 -22.65
CA GLU A 112 20.91 0.22 -22.34
C GLU A 112 20.19 0.19 -21.01
N LEU A 113 19.13 -0.59 -20.91
CA LEU A 113 18.38 -0.83 -19.68
C LEU A 113 18.41 -2.30 -19.30
N PHE A 114 18.86 -2.59 -18.07
CA PHE A 114 18.82 -3.92 -17.45
C PHE A 114 17.77 -3.95 -16.35
N VAL A 115 16.72 -4.77 -16.53
CA VAL A 115 15.64 -4.93 -15.54
C VAL A 115 15.87 -6.22 -14.77
N PHE A 116 16.29 -6.11 -13.50
CA PHE A 116 16.58 -7.26 -12.63
C PHE A 116 15.30 -7.74 -11.96
N GLN A 117 14.82 -8.91 -12.35
CA GLN A 117 13.57 -9.49 -11.92
C GLN A 117 13.78 -10.64 -10.93
N ARG A 118 13.16 -10.56 -9.75
CA ARG A 118 13.03 -11.72 -8.84
C ARG A 118 11.75 -12.53 -9.14
N THR A 119 10.65 -11.85 -9.36
CA THR A 119 9.35 -12.45 -9.67
C THR A 119 8.60 -11.50 -10.61
N PRO A 120 8.01 -11.96 -11.71
CA PRO A 120 7.24 -11.08 -12.59
C PRO A 120 6.01 -10.49 -11.87
N SER A 121 5.59 -9.30 -12.27
CA SER A 121 4.30 -8.74 -11.87
C SER A 121 3.22 -9.17 -12.85
N SER A 122 1.99 -9.35 -12.36
CA SER A 122 0.84 -9.43 -13.25
C SER A 122 0.55 -8.04 -13.80
N VAL A 123 0.70 -7.86 -15.11
CA VAL A 123 0.49 -6.56 -15.78
C VAL A 123 -0.59 -6.71 -16.83
N ASP A 124 -1.77 -6.20 -16.51
CA ASP A 124 -2.91 -6.20 -17.41
C ASP A 124 -3.05 -4.85 -18.13
N VAL A 125 -4.03 -4.73 -19.01
CA VAL A 125 -4.31 -3.53 -19.78
C VAL A 125 -4.76 -2.40 -18.85
N ARG A 126 -4.19 -1.21 -19.02
CA ARG A 126 -4.64 0.02 -18.35
C ARG A 126 -5.75 0.69 -19.14
N ASN A 127 -5.68 0.61 -20.46
CA ASN A 127 -6.56 1.32 -21.39
C ASN A 127 -6.57 2.83 -21.09
N ASP A 128 -5.37 3.39 -20.97
CA ASP A 128 -5.20 4.81 -20.64
C ASP A 128 -5.64 5.69 -21.81
N ARG A 129 -6.40 6.73 -21.49
CA ARG A 129 -6.95 7.67 -22.48
C ARG A 129 -7.10 9.06 -21.88
N PRO A 130 -7.01 10.10 -22.69
CA PRO A 130 -7.32 11.47 -22.26
C PRO A 130 -8.71 11.56 -21.66
N THR A 131 -8.84 12.38 -20.61
CA THR A 131 -10.16 12.64 -20.00
C THR A 131 -11.04 13.38 -21.01
N ASP A 132 -12.25 12.87 -21.26
CA ASP A 132 -13.22 13.48 -22.14
C ASP A 132 -13.70 14.83 -21.58
N PRO A 133 -13.48 15.96 -22.30
CA PRO A 133 -13.93 17.28 -21.86
C PRO A 133 -15.45 17.40 -21.68
N GLU A 134 -16.24 16.68 -22.48
CA GLU A 134 -17.72 16.72 -22.37
C GLU A 134 -18.18 15.98 -21.13
N TRP A 135 -17.53 14.85 -20.81
CA TRP A 135 -17.75 14.18 -19.54
C TRP A 135 -17.44 15.10 -18.34
N VAL A 136 -16.32 15.85 -18.38
CA VAL A 136 -15.96 16.80 -17.31
C VAL A 136 -17.07 17.87 -17.13
N LYS A 137 -17.61 18.40 -18.22
CA LYS A 137 -18.70 19.40 -18.18
C LYS A 137 -20.01 18.82 -17.59
N SER A 138 -20.21 17.53 -17.74
CA SER A 138 -21.42 16.84 -17.22
C SER A 138 -21.40 16.57 -15.73
N LEU A 139 -20.23 16.71 -15.06
CA LEU A 139 -20.07 16.40 -13.67
C LEU A 139 -20.84 17.37 -12.76
N LYS A 140 -21.56 16.81 -11.79
CA LYS A 140 -22.31 17.56 -10.78
C LYS A 140 -21.56 17.57 -9.43
N PRO A 141 -21.82 18.55 -8.55
CA PRO A 141 -21.30 18.52 -7.18
C PRO A 141 -21.57 17.17 -6.51
N GLY A 142 -20.54 16.61 -5.87
CA GLY A 142 -20.61 15.29 -5.20
C GLY A 142 -20.18 14.10 -6.05
N TRP A 143 -19.89 14.27 -7.33
CA TRP A 143 -19.49 13.18 -8.26
C TRP A 143 -18.29 12.35 -7.76
N GLN A 144 -17.32 13.00 -7.10
CA GLN A 144 -16.17 12.28 -6.55
C GLN A 144 -16.60 11.25 -5.50
N ARG A 145 -17.50 11.64 -4.60
CA ARG A 145 -18.02 10.75 -3.57
C ARG A 145 -18.80 9.60 -4.19
N GLU A 146 -19.72 9.91 -5.08
CA GLU A 146 -20.52 8.90 -5.79
C GLU A 146 -19.60 7.88 -6.50
N ARG A 147 -18.59 8.37 -7.20
CA ARG A 147 -17.63 7.51 -7.91
C ARG A 147 -16.77 6.67 -6.96
N MET A 148 -16.33 7.22 -5.81
CA MET A 148 -15.58 6.48 -4.79
C MET A 148 -16.44 5.38 -4.15
N ASP A 149 -17.67 5.69 -3.79
CA ASP A 149 -18.62 4.74 -3.21
C ASP A 149 -18.95 3.63 -4.19
N ASN A 150 -19.22 3.97 -5.45
CA ASN A 150 -19.46 3.02 -6.53
C ASN A 150 -18.27 2.09 -6.72
N PHE A 151 -17.07 2.64 -6.95
CA PHE A 151 -15.85 1.86 -7.13
C PHE A 151 -15.60 0.89 -5.96
N THR A 152 -15.67 1.39 -4.73
CA THR A 152 -15.44 0.54 -3.55
C THR A 152 -16.52 -0.52 -3.38
N THR A 153 -17.77 -0.21 -3.77
CA THR A 153 -18.87 -1.19 -3.80
C THR A 153 -18.58 -2.30 -4.82
N VAL A 154 -18.22 -1.92 -6.05
CA VAL A 154 -17.88 -2.87 -7.12
C VAL A 154 -16.75 -3.80 -6.70
N ILE A 155 -15.61 -3.25 -6.27
CA ILE A 155 -14.43 -4.04 -5.87
C ILE A 155 -14.61 -4.83 -4.57
N SER A 156 -15.68 -4.56 -3.80
CA SER A 156 -16.08 -5.37 -2.64
C SER A 156 -17.09 -6.45 -3.02
N GLY A 157 -17.44 -6.55 -4.29
CA GLY A 157 -18.48 -7.43 -4.77
C GLY A 157 -19.89 -7.04 -4.29
N GLY A 158 -20.15 -5.77 -3.99
CA GLY A 158 -21.49 -5.23 -3.70
C GLY A 158 -22.38 -5.25 -4.93
N ARG A 159 -23.69 -4.98 -4.74
CA ARG A 159 -24.62 -4.77 -5.86
C ARG A 159 -24.45 -3.34 -6.38
N PHE A 160 -24.44 -3.20 -7.69
CA PHE A 160 -24.38 -1.92 -8.39
C PHE A 160 -25.13 -2.04 -9.72
N ASP A 161 -25.73 -0.95 -10.17
CA ASP A 161 -26.44 -0.89 -11.45
C ASP A 161 -25.50 -0.50 -12.59
N VAL A 162 -24.55 0.40 -12.30
CA VAL A 162 -23.58 0.93 -13.25
C VAL A 162 -22.18 0.95 -12.61
N ASP A 163 -21.17 0.51 -13.35
CA ASP A 163 -19.76 0.72 -13.00
C ASP A 163 -19.31 2.09 -13.52
N LEU A 164 -19.19 3.07 -12.61
CA LEU A 164 -18.81 4.45 -12.95
C LEU A 164 -17.32 4.59 -13.26
N VAL A 165 -16.49 3.58 -12.97
CA VAL A 165 -15.05 3.59 -13.19
C VAL A 165 -14.67 2.78 -14.41
N ASN A 166 -15.17 1.57 -14.52
CA ASN A 166 -14.98 0.65 -15.64
C ASN A 166 -13.53 0.53 -16.07
N ASP A 167 -12.66 0.16 -15.12
CA ASP A 167 -11.23 -0.02 -15.33
C ASP A 167 -10.77 -1.44 -15.01
N GLY A 168 -9.47 -1.69 -15.15
CA GLY A 168 -8.86 -2.99 -14.87
C GLY A 168 -9.12 -3.52 -13.46
N TRP A 169 -9.31 -2.64 -12.44
CA TRP A 169 -9.64 -3.07 -11.08
C TRP A 169 -11.07 -3.58 -10.98
N THR A 170 -12.02 -2.87 -11.58
CA THR A 170 -13.43 -3.29 -11.54
C THR A 170 -13.64 -4.54 -12.40
N ASP A 171 -12.99 -4.65 -13.57
CA ASP A 171 -12.99 -5.87 -14.39
C ASP A 171 -12.45 -7.08 -13.63
N LEU A 172 -11.28 -6.94 -13.00
CA LEU A 172 -10.64 -8.00 -12.25
C LEU A 172 -11.55 -8.56 -11.15
N ILE A 173 -12.06 -7.67 -10.29
CA ILE A 173 -12.86 -8.07 -9.14
C ILE A 173 -14.23 -8.60 -9.58
N THR A 174 -14.87 -7.96 -10.55
CA THR A 174 -16.17 -8.40 -11.08
C THR A 174 -16.08 -9.81 -11.63
N ASN A 175 -15.04 -10.14 -12.41
CA ASN A 175 -14.88 -11.49 -12.96
C ASN A 175 -14.66 -12.54 -11.86
N ILE A 176 -13.84 -12.26 -10.83
CA ILE A 176 -13.57 -13.22 -9.76
C ILE A 176 -14.78 -13.37 -8.82
N LEU A 177 -15.39 -12.26 -8.38
CA LEU A 177 -16.47 -12.31 -7.41
C LEU A 177 -17.83 -12.67 -8.02
N LEU A 178 -18.11 -12.33 -9.28
CA LEU A 178 -19.32 -12.78 -9.96
C LEU A 178 -19.31 -14.29 -10.20
N ALA A 179 -18.12 -14.88 -10.44
CA ALA A 179 -18.01 -16.32 -10.54
C ALA A 179 -18.49 -17.01 -9.24
N ALA A 180 -18.10 -16.46 -8.07
CA ALA A 180 -18.54 -16.95 -6.76
C ALA A 180 -20.05 -16.76 -6.48
N ARG A 181 -20.73 -15.90 -7.25
CA ARG A 181 -22.17 -15.57 -7.07
C ARG A 181 -23.06 -16.16 -8.14
N ARG A 182 -22.50 -16.81 -9.14
CA ARG A 182 -23.31 -17.52 -10.13
C ARG A 182 -24.11 -18.59 -9.40
N LYS A 183 -25.44 -18.42 -9.36
CA LYS A 183 -26.33 -19.45 -8.88
C LYS A 183 -26.23 -20.68 -9.80
N SER A 184 -26.37 -21.87 -9.23
CA SER A 184 -26.57 -23.09 -9.99
C SER A 184 -27.80 -22.94 -10.89
N PRO A 185 -27.93 -23.72 -11.99
CA PRO A 185 -29.09 -23.64 -12.87
C PRO A 185 -30.45 -23.78 -12.15
N ASP A 186 -30.46 -24.46 -11.00
CA ASP A 186 -31.63 -24.63 -10.12
C ASP A 186 -31.88 -23.46 -9.14
N GLY A 187 -31.02 -22.41 -9.20
CA GLY A 187 -31.12 -21.24 -8.33
C GLY A 187 -30.53 -21.39 -6.94
N SER A 188 -29.93 -22.54 -6.61
CA SER A 188 -29.20 -22.78 -5.35
C SER A 188 -27.89 -22.00 -5.27
N ALA A 189 -27.36 -21.79 -4.04
CA ALA A 189 -26.00 -21.31 -3.87
C ALA A 189 -25.01 -22.39 -4.34
N PRO A 190 -23.87 -22.01 -4.96
CA PRO A 190 -22.88 -22.99 -5.40
C PRO A 190 -22.35 -23.79 -4.20
N GLU A 191 -22.28 -25.12 -4.33
CA GLU A 191 -21.78 -26.00 -3.27
C GLU A 191 -20.30 -25.75 -2.93
N ASN A 192 -19.51 -25.21 -3.87
CA ASN A 192 -18.09 -24.94 -3.66
C ASN A 192 -17.69 -23.54 -4.22
N THR A 193 -18.02 -22.51 -3.47
CA THR A 193 -17.70 -21.11 -3.82
C THR A 193 -16.19 -20.87 -3.94
N ASP A 194 -15.37 -21.50 -3.10
CA ASP A 194 -13.91 -21.30 -3.10
C ASP A 194 -13.28 -21.86 -4.38
N ALA A 195 -13.74 -23.04 -4.85
CA ALA A 195 -13.27 -23.59 -6.12
C ALA A 195 -13.67 -22.73 -7.33
N LEU A 196 -14.84 -22.12 -7.30
CA LEU A 196 -15.28 -21.18 -8.36
C LEU A 196 -14.44 -19.90 -8.37
N VAL A 197 -14.11 -19.33 -7.21
CA VAL A 197 -13.21 -18.20 -7.08
C VAL A 197 -11.83 -18.56 -7.60
N GLN A 198 -11.30 -19.72 -7.22
CA GLN A 198 -10.00 -20.20 -7.68
C GLN A 198 -9.96 -20.42 -9.21
N LEU A 199 -11.01 -21.00 -9.77
CA LEU A 199 -11.11 -21.19 -11.23
C LEU A 199 -11.16 -19.83 -11.95
N ALA A 200 -11.91 -18.87 -11.43
CA ALA A 200 -11.98 -17.51 -12.01
C ALA A 200 -10.63 -16.78 -11.94
N ASP A 201 -9.89 -16.96 -10.83
CA ASP A 201 -8.52 -16.46 -10.70
C ASP A 201 -7.60 -17.07 -11.76
N TYR A 202 -7.61 -18.38 -11.93
CA TYR A 202 -6.83 -19.07 -12.96
C TYR A 202 -7.18 -18.57 -14.36
N GLN A 203 -8.45 -18.43 -14.68
CA GLN A 203 -8.90 -17.90 -15.99
C GLN A 203 -8.43 -16.45 -16.21
N LYS A 204 -8.44 -15.62 -15.18
CA LYS A 204 -7.91 -14.25 -15.26
C LYS A 204 -6.40 -14.26 -15.47
N MET A 205 -5.67 -15.08 -14.72
CA MET A 205 -4.22 -15.16 -14.85
C MET A 205 -3.79 -15.76 -16.19
N GLU A 206 -4.56 -16.70 -16.79
CA GLU A 206 -4.32 -17.15 -18.16
C GLU A 206 -4.46 -16.03 -19.19
N ARG A 207 -5.47 -15.15 -19.04
CA ARG A 207 -5.59 -13.97 -19.91
C ARG A 207 -4.39 -13.03 -19.79
N VAL A 208 -3.90 -12.83 -18.56
CA VAL A 208 -2.68 -12.01 -18.32
C VAL A 208 -1.46 -12.65 -18.99
N ARG A 209 -1.27 -13.97 -18.86
CA ARG A 209 -0.15 -14.71 -19.53
C ARG A 209 -0.27 -14.70 -21.05
N ALA A 210 -1.47 -14.89 -21.58
CA ALA A 210 -1.73 -14.81 -23.03
C ALA A 210 -1.42 -13.41 -23.58
N ARG A 211 -1.69 -12.34 -22.81
CA ARG A 211 -1.29 -10.98 -23.18
C ARG A 211 0.24 -10.85 -23.27
N VAL A 212 0.98 -11.46 -22.35
CA VAL A 212 2.45 -11.46 -22.43
C VAL A 212 2.93 -12.08 -23.74
N ASP A 213 2.39 -13.26 -24.11
CA ASP A 213 2.71 -13.94 -25.38
C ASP A 213 2.34 -13.11 -26.62
N ALA A 214 1.22 -12.40 -26.55
CA ALA A 214 0.76 -11.58 -27.68
C ALA A 214 1.62 -10.32 -27.89
N VAL A 215 2.22 -9.77 -26.83
CA VAL A 215 2.93 -8.48 -26.89
C VAL A 215 4.44 -8.65 -26.98
N VAL A 216 5.04 -9.60 -26.22
CA VAL A 216 6.50 -9.77 -26.12
C VAL A 216 6.97 -10.74 -27.19
N LYS A 217 7.84 -10.26 -28.11
CA LYS A 217 8.27 -11.02 -29.31
C LYS A 217 9.29 -12.11 -28.99
N ASP A 218 10.24 -11.83 -28.08
CA ASP A 218 11.23 -12.83 -27.67
C ASP A 218 10.59 -13.84 -26.71
N ARG A 219 10.54 -15.09 -27.15
CA ARG A 219 9.88 -16.17 -26.40
C ARG A 219 10.45 -16.39 -25.01
N LYS A 220 11.77 -16.28 -24.86
CA LYS A 220 12.43 -16.47 -23.56
C LYS A 220 12.05 -15.37 -22.58
N THR A 221 12.05 -14.12 -23.04
CA THR A 221 11.61 -12.97 -22.25
C THR A 221 10.13 -13.06 -21.93
N ALA A 222 9.29 -13.47 -22.88
CA ALA A 222 7.86 -13.69 -22.65
C ALA A 222 7.62 -14.72 -21.53
N GLU A 223 8.27 -15.89 -21.59
CA GLU A 223 8.14 -16.90 -20.52
C GLU A 223 8.55 -16.37 -19.15
N ALA A 224 9.66 -15.62 -19.07
CA ALA A 224 10.14 -15.04 -17.82
C ALA A 224 9.22 -13.94 -17.25
N LEU A 225 8.41 -13.28 -18.09
CA LEU A 225 7.46 -12.23 -17.66
C LEU A 225 6.09 -12.79 -17.27
N LYS A 226 5.82 -14.09 -17.44
CA LYS A 226 4.53 -14.69 -17.06
C LYS A 226 4.40 -14.88 -15.55
N PRO A 227 3.37 -14.33 -14.91
CA PRO A 227 3.13 -14.52 -13.47
C PRO A 227 2.45 -15.89 -13.22
N TRP A 228 3.12 -16.78 -12.50
CA TRP A 228 2.63 -18.10 -12.10
C TRP A 228 2.21 -18.15 -10.64
N TYR A 229 1.31 -17.24 -10.21
CA TYR A 229 0.75 -17.14 -8.88
C TYR A 229 -0.67 -16.59 -8.96
N ASN A 230 -1.46 -16.78 -7.90
CA ASN A 230 -2.83 -16.23 -7.82
C ASN A 230 -2.81 -14.70 -7.81
N GLN A 231 -3.77 -14.06 -8.48
CA GLN A 231 -3.82 -12.63 -8.75
C GLN A 231 -3.53 -11.76 -7.52
N PHE A 232 -4.09 -12.10 -6.36
CA PHE A 232 -3.94 -11.31 -5.13
C PHE A 232 -2.77 -11.73 -4.24
N CYS A 233 -1.89 -12.58 -4.70
CA CYS A 233 -0.61 -12.82 -4.05
C CYS A 233 0.32 -11.61 -4.10
N LYS A 234 0.19 -10.80 -5.14
CA LYS A 234 0.89 -9.52 -5.32
C LYS A 234 -0.10 -8.43 -5.74
N ARG A 235 0.32 -7.17 -5.66
CA ARG A 235 -0.48 -6.07 -6.18
C ARG A 235 -0.69 -6.22 -7.68
N PRO A 236 -1.94 -6.32 -8.18
CA PRO A 236 -2.22 -6.24 -9.61
C PRO A 236 -1.70 -4.93 -10.20
N CYS A 237 -1.10 -5.00 -11.37
CA CYS A 237 -0.61 -3.85 -12.12
C CYS A 237 -1.36 -3.74 -13.45
N PHE A 238 -1.52 -2.50 -13.91
CA PHE A 238 -2.17 -2.18 -15.19
C PHE A 238 -1.30 -1.16 -15.93
N HIS A 239 -0.82 -1.52 -17.12
CA HIS A 239 0.02 -0.65 -17.92
C HIS A 239 0.02 -1.07 -19.38
N ASP A 240 -0.11 -0.12 -20.31
CA ASP A 240 -0.23 -0.42 -21.73
C ASP A 240 1.12 -0.64 -22.40
N GLN A 241 2.18 0.02 -21.96
CA GLN A 241 3.49 0.05 -22.61
C GLN A 241 4.55 -0.86 -21.97
N TYR A 242 4.35 -1.33 -20.72
CA TYR A 242 5.38 -2.06 -19.97
C TYR A 242 5.88 -3.30 -20.69
N LEU A 243 4.98 -4.17 -21.16
CA LEU A 243 5.35 -5.39 -21.87
C LEU A 243 6.02 -5.11 -23.21
N ASP A 244 5.49 -4.15 -23.97
CA ASP A 244 6.06 -3.78 -25.28
C ASP A 244 7.47 -3.17 -25.16
N THR A 245 7.80 -2.58 -24.01
CA THR A 245 9.14 -2.05 -23.74
C THR A 245 10.23 -3.10 -23.89
N PHE A 246 9.96 -4.37 -23.57
CA PHE A 246 10.91 -5.47 -23.73
C PHE A 246 11.15 -5.89 -25.19
N ASN A 247 10.43 -5.34 -26.15
CA ASN A 247 10.71 -5.50 -27.57
C ASN A 247 11.78 -4.53 -28.10
N ARG A 248 12.21 -3.55 -27.28
CA ARG A 248 13.26 -2.60 -27.67
C ARG A 248 14.63 -3.28 -27.63
N PRO A 249 15.51 -3.05 -28.59
CA PRO A 249 16.81 -3.73 -28.67
C PRO A 249 17.76 -3.35 -27.50
N ASN A 250 17.53 -2.21 -26.84
CA ASN A 250 18.32 -1.72 -25.72
C ASN A 250 17.75 -2.11 -24.35
N VAL A 251 16.69 -2.92 -24.28
CA VAL A 251 16.06 -3.32 -22.99
C VAL A 251 16.23 -4.80 -22.75
N HIS A 252 16.84 -5.15 -21.63
CA HIS A 252 17.20 -6.51 -21.27
C HIS A 252 16.54 -6.93 -19.96
N LEU A 253 15.71 -7.97 -20.00
CA LEU A 253 15.22 -8.61 -18.79
C LEU A 253 16.29 -9.57 -18.23
N ILE A 254 16.67 -9.37 -16.98
CA ILE A 254 17.56 -10.25 -16.24
C ILE A 254 16.74 -10.97 -15.18
N ASP A 255 16.23 -12.15 -15.55
CA ASP A 255 15.49 -12.99 -14.61
C ASP A 255 16.47 -13.69 -13.66
N THR A 256 16.22 -13.56 -12.37
CA THR A 256 17.04 -14.16 -11.31
C THR A 256 16.44 -15.48 -10.80
N GLU A 257 15.44 -16.03 -11.47
CA GLU A 257 14.79 -17.29 -11.10
C GLU A 257 14.32 -17.34 -9.64
N GLY A 258 13.79 -16.23 -9.14
CA GLY A 258 13.33 -16.11 -7.76
C GLY A 258 14.42 -15.83 -6.71
N LYS A 259 15.70 -15.98 -7.06
CA LYS A 259 16.83 -15.86 -6.11
C LYS A 259 17.17 -14.41 -5.77
N GLY A 260 16.88 -13.46 -6.68
CA GLY A 260 17.28 -12.07 -6.56
C GLY A 260 18.72 -11.84 -7.03
N VAL A 261 19.17 -10.59 -6.88
CA VAL A 261 20.55 -10.17 -7.18
C VAL A 261 21.49 -10.77 -6.14
N GLU A 262 22.60 -11.37 -6.58
CA GLU A 262 23.59 -12.03 -5.70
C GLU A 262 24.41 -11.02 -4.91
N ARG A 263 24.98 -10.06 -5.61
CA ARG A 263 25.79 -8.98 -5.03
C ARG A 263 25.88 -7.78 -5.97
N ILE A 264 26.25 -6.66 -5.41
CA ILE A 264 26.62 -5.44 -6.12
C ILE A 264 28.13 -5.27 -6.01
N THR A 265 28.78 -4.87 -7.09
CA THR A 265 30.22 -4.59 -7.16
C THR A 265 30.45 -3.10 -7.40
N GLU A 266 31.72 -2.67 -7.42
CA GLU A 266 32.06 -1.29 -7.78
C GLU A 266 31.55 -0.89 -9.17
N ARG A 267 31.38 -1.85 -10.09
CA ARG A 267 31.04 -1.60 -11.50
C ARG A 267 29.63 -1.98 -11.90
N GLY A 268 28.89 -2.73 -11.07
CA GLY A 268 27.59 -3.20 -11.48
C GLY A 268 26.94 -4.23 -10.58
N VAL A 269 26.14 -5.10 -11.16
CA VAL A 269 25.29 -6.08 -10.48
C VAL A 269 25.66 -7.49 -10.96
N VAL A 270 25.75 -8.46 -10.04
CA VAL A 270 26.03 -9.87 -10.36
C VAL A 270 24.75 -10.71 -10.21
N VAL A 271 24.44 -11.47 -11.26
CA VAL A 271 23.36 -12.47 -11.29
C VAL A 271 23.86 -13.71 -12.02
N GLY A 272 23.69 -14.89 -11.44
CA GLY A 272 24.15 -16.17 -12.01
C GLY A 272 25.65 -16.19 -12.29
N GLY A 273 26.45 -15.56 -11.42
CA GLY A 273 27.90 -15.42 -11.59
C GLY A 273 28.33 -14.40 -12.67
N ARG A 274 27.41 -13.84 -13.46
CA ARG A 274 27.69 -12.85 -14.50
C ARG A 274 27.56 -11.44 -13.96
N GLU A 275 28.57 -10.58 -14.19
CA GLU A 275 28.54 -9.16 -13.88
C GLU A 275 27.92 -8.35 -15.03
N TYR A 276 26.98 -7.49 -14.70
CA TYR A 276 26.34 -6.52 -15.58
C TYR A 276 26.89 -5.13 -15.20
N ALA A 277 27.78 -4.61 -16.02
CA ALA A 277 28.37 -3.30 -15.78
C ALA A 277 27.39 -2.17 -16.02
N LEU A 278 27.27 -1.24 -15.08
CA LEU A 278 26.28 -0.17 -15.05
C LEU A 278 26.93 1.19 -14.76
N ASP A 279 26.32 2.24 -15.27
CA ASP A 279 26.64 3.63 -14.95
C ASP A 279 25.66 4.20 -13.90
N CYS A 280 24.43 3.65 -13.85
CA CYS A 280 23.40 4.02 -12.90
C CYS A 280 22.63 2.78 -12.41
N LEU A 281 22.36 2.71 -11.09
CA LEU A 281 21.56 1.67 -10.47
C LEU A 281 20.38 2.25 -9.71
N ILE A 282 19.16 1.89 -10.12
CA ILE A 282 17.91 2.40 -9.57
C ILE A 282 17.25 1.31 -8.72
N PHE A 283 16.85 1.66 -7.50
CA PHE A 283 16.16 0.74 -6.61
C PHE A 283 14.63 0.91 -6.74
N GLY A 284 13.98 0.01 -7.48
CA GLY A 284 12.53 -0.16 -7.56
C GLY A 284 12.00 -1.16 -6.51
N THR A 285 12.59 -1.15 -5.31
CA THR A 285 12.48 -2.21 -4.29
C THR A 285 11.39 -1.97 -3.25
N GLY A 286 10.57 -0.92 -3.43
CA GLY A 286 9.42 -0.63 -2.59
C GLY A 286 9.79 0.01 -1.25
N PHE A 287 8.99 -0.27 -0.21
CA PHE A 287 9.03 0.43 1.07
C PHE A 287 9.04 -0.54 2.25
N GLU A 288 9.46 -0.06 3.42
CA GLU A 288 9.48 -0.80 4.68
C GLU A 288 8.06 -0.95 5.27
N VAL A 289 7.15 -1.66 4.58
CA VAL A 289 5.74 -1.79 5.01
C VAL A 289 5.59 -2.67 6.27
N GLY A 290 6.42 -3.69 6.43
CA GLY A 290 6.36 -4.67 7.52
C GLY A 290 7.20 -4.34 8.75
N THR A 291 7.94 -3.22 8.76
CA THR A 291 8.77 -2.80 9.90
C THR A 291 7.94 -2.09 10.99
N ASP A 292 8.56 -1.86 12.14
CA ASP A 292 7.91 -1.18 13.27
C ASP A 292 7.33 0.16 12.86
N PHE A 293 6.17 0.49 13.42
CA PHE A 293 5.48 1.73 13.10
C PHE A 293 6.34 2.96 13.45
N THR A 294 6.96 2.98 14.64
CA THR A 294 7.85 4.05 15.10
C THR A 294 9.13 4.13 14.29
N ARG A 295 9.69 2.99 13.82
CA ARG A 295 10.80 2.99 12.87
C ARG A 295 10.43 3.72 11.58
N ARG A 296 9.21 3.51 11.08
CA ARG A 296 8.71 4.20 9.87
C ARG A 296 8.44 5.68 10.11
N LEU A 297 7.96 6.05 11.30
CA LEU A 297 7.80 7.45 11.70
C LEU A 297 9.15 8.17 11.81
N GLY A 298 10.19 7.49 12.26
CA GLY A 298 11.52 8.07 12.49
C GLY A 298 11.70 8.70 13.86
N PHE A 299 10.71 8.60 14.75
CA PHE A 299 10.75 9.07 16.13
C PHE A 299 9.90 8.18 17.05
N GLU A 300 10.15 8.28 18.36
CA GLU A 300 9.39 7.53 19.36
C GLU A 300 8.19 8.33 19.87
N VAL A 301 7.12 7.59 20.19
CA VAL A 301 5.89 8.13 20.77
C VAL A 301 5.74 7.60 22.20
N ARG A 302 5.72 8.48 23.19
CA ARG A 302 5.61 8.13 24.63
C ARG A 302 4.26 8.55 25.17
N GLY A 303 3.45 7.56 25.56
CA GLY A 303 2.14 7.73 26.17
C GLY A 303 2.21 7.91 27.69
N ARG A 304 1.14 7.49 28.39
CA ARG A 304 1.04 7.53 29.84
C ARG A 304 2.18 6.77 30.49
N ASN A 305 2.67 7.27 31.63
CA ASN A 305 3.74 6.66 32.42
C ASN A 305 5.02 6.38 31.60
N GLY A 306 5.24 7.13 30.51
CA GLY A 306 6.40 6.95 29.64
C GLY A 306 6.36 5.70 28.78
N GLN A 307 5.25 4.94 28.71
CA GLN A 307 5.11 3.79 27.83
C GLN A 307 5.39 4.16 26.39
N THR A 308 6.32 3.47 25.75
CA THR A 308 6.63 3.70 24.33
C THR A 308 5.62 2.98 23.42
N LEU A 309 5.35 3.56 22.25
CA LEU A 309 4.52 2.91 21.24
C LEU A 309 5.24 1.68 20.67
N THR A 310 6.57 1.71 20.60
CA THR A 310 7.40 0.56 20.22
C THR A 310 7.17 -0.61 21.14
N ASP A 311 7.21 -0.41 22.47
CA ASP A 311 6.95 -1.48 23.45
C ASP A 311 5.49 -1.94 23.43
N LYS A 312 4.55 -1.00 23.29
CA LYS A 312 3.11 -1.32 23.20
C LYS A 312 2.80 -2.22 22.00
N TRP A 313 3.44 -1.97 20.87
CA TRP A 313 3.20 -2.70 19.61
C TRP A 313 4.32 -3.70 19.27
N LYS A 314 5.16 -4.10 20.21
CA LYS A 314 6.26 -5.05 19.97
C LYS A 314 5.78 -6.38 19.35
N ASP A 315 4.62 -6.86 19.77
CA ASP A 315 3.99 -8.08 19.25
C ASP A 315 3.01 -7.83 18.09
N GLY A 316 3.01 -6.62 17.55
CA GLY A 316 2.12 -6.13 16.51
C GLY A 316 1.16 -5.06 17.01
N ALA A 317 0.47 -4.41 16.06
CA ALA A 317 -0.46 -3.33 16.38
C ALA A 317 -1.55 -3.76 17.38
N SER A 318 -1.88 -2.86 18.27
CA SER A 318 -2.97 -3.00 19.22
C SER A 318 -3.80 -1.73 19.19
N THR A 319 -4.95 -1.80 18.52
CA THR A 319 -5.80 -0.63 18.28
C THR A 319 -7.27 -0.96 18.52
N PHE A 320 -8.10 0.07 18.61
CA PHE A 320 -9.54 0.00 18.43
C PHE A 320 -9.93 0.70 17.13
N HIS A 321 -10.67 0.04 16.26
CA HIS A 321 -11.05 0.49 14.91
C HIS A 321 -9.87 0.89 13.98
N GLY A 322 -8.63 0.48 14.30
CA GLY A 322 -7.45 0.91 13.54
C GLY A 322 -7.06 2.38 13.76
N LEU A 323 -7.67 3.07 14.73
CA LEU A 323 -7.52 4.50 14.94
C LEU A 323 -7.00 4.88 16.31
N PHE A 324 -7.31 4.12 17.37
CA PHE A 324 -6.96 4.44 18.75
C PHE A 324 -6.04 3.39 19.34
N THR A 325 -5.21 3.73 20.30
CA THR A 325 -4.42 2.76 21.07
C THR A 325 -4.42 3.15 22.54
N ARG A 326 -4.67 2.17 23.41
CA ARG A 326 -4.75 2.37 24.86
C ARG A 326 -3.40 2.77 25.46
N GLY A 327 -3.43 3.69 26.41
CA GLY A 327 -2.24 4.27 27.02
C GLY A 327 -1.70 5.50 26.31
N PHE A 328 -2.33 5.90 25.19
CA PHE A 328 -1.97 7.06 24.38
C PHE A 328 -3.19 7.98 24.20
N PRO A 329 -3.59 8.71 25.24
CA PRO A 329 -4.82 9.51 25.20
C PRO A 329 -4.74 10.57 24.11
N ASN A 330 -5.86 10.85 23.45
CA ASN A 330 -5.97 11.88 22.41
C ASN A 330 -5.01 11.69 21.22
N LEU A 331 -4.45 10.49 21.07
CA LEU A 331 -3.67 10.07 19.91
C LEU A 331 -4.53 9.26 18.96
N PHE A 332 -4.47 9.59 17.68
CA PHE A 332 -5.16 8.88 16.61
C PHE A 332 -4.15 8.48 15.54
N VAL A 333 -4.32 7.29 14.98
CA VAL A 333 -3.41 6.76 13.97
C VAL A 333 -4.19 6.49 12.68
N MET A 334 -3.87 7.16 11.60
CA MET A 334 -4.43 6.89 10.28
C MET A 334 -3.51 5.95 9.53
N THR A 335 -3.87 4.67 9.47
CA THR A 335 -3.05 3.61 8.88
C THR A 335 -3.93 2.55 8.22
N THR A 336 -3.32 1.64 7.45
CA THR A 336 -3.99 0.45 6.93
C THR A 336 -4.04 -0.69 7.95
N GLN A 337 -3.21 -0.65 9.00
CA GLN A 337 -3.17 -1.69 10.02
C GLN A 337 -4.46 -1.68 10.84
N GLN A 338 -5.07 -2.85 10.98
CA GLN A 338 -6.31 -3.07 11.73
C GLN A 338 -7.50 -2.19 11.28
N SER A 339 -7.44 -1.63 10.07
CA SER A 339 -8.51 -0.82 9.47
C SER A 339 -8.97 -1.40 8.13
N GLY A 340 -9.98 -0.80 7.51
CA GLY A 340 -10.45 -1.17 6.18
C GLY A 340 -9.40 -0.90 5.11
N GLN A 341 -9.40 -1.74 4.08
CA GLN A 341 -8.52 -1.59 2.92
C GLN A 341 -9.31 -1.63 1.62
N SER A 342 -8.99 -0.71 0.73
CA SER A 342 -9.49 -0.65 -0.64
C SER A 342 -8.33 -0.41 -1.62
N ALA A 343 -8.48 -0.83 -2.88
CA ALA A 343 -7.59 -0.37 -3.95
C ALA A 343 -7.62 1.16 -4.09
N ASN A 344 -8.77 1.78 -3.79
CA ASN A 344 -8.90 3.22 -3.58
C ASN A 344 -8.58 3.58 -2.12
N PHE A 345 -7.28 3.70 -1.81
CA PHE A 345 -6.83 4.05 -0.46
C PHE A 345 -7.34 5.42 0.00
N GLN A 346 -7.50 6.37 -0.92
CA GLN A 346 -8.02 7.71 -0.62
C GLN A 346 -9.42 7.68 -0.03
N HIS A 347 -10.28 6.76 -0.52
CA HIS A 347 -11.61 6.58 0.05
C HIS A 347 -11.55 6.11 1.51
N MET A 348 -10.63 5.21 1.82
CA MET A 348 -10.47 4.76 3.23
C MET A 348 -9.97 5.89 4.14
N LEU A 349 -9.07 6.76 3.65
CA LEU A 349 -8.62 7.94 4.39
C LEU A 349 -9.75 8.96 4.59
N ASP A 350 -10.62 9.16 3.59
CA ASP A 350 -11.81 10.01 3.71
C ASP A 350 -12.75 9.48 4.82
N GLU A 351 -13.01 8.17 4.83
CA GLU A 351 -13.85 7.56 5.87
C GLU A 351 -13.24 7.65 7.27
N GLN A 352 -11.93 7.43 7.41
CA GLN A 352 -11.23 7.63 8.69
C GLN A 352 -11.29 9.10 9.13
N SER A 353 -11.13 10.03 8.19
CA SER A 353 -11.22 11.47 8.46
C SER A 353 -12.61 11.90 8.92
N ARG A 354 -13.67 11.36 8.28
CA ARG A 354 -15.06 11.58 8.69
C ARG A 354 -15.34 11.04 10.09
N HIS A 355 -14.79 9.86 10.40
CA HIS A 355 -14.92 9.26 11.73
C HIS A 355 -14.24 10.12 12.80
N LEU A 356 -13.03 10.62 12.53
CA LEU A 356 -12.32 11.53 13.43
C LEU A 356 -13.05 12.88 13.59
N ALA A 357 -13.57 13.46 12.49
CA ALA A 357 -14.32 14.70 12.54
C ALA A 357 -15.58 14.57 13.43
N TYR A 358 -16.33 13.48 13.29
CA TYR A 358 -17.45 13.16 14.16
C TYR A 358 -17.00 13.08 15.63
N LEU A 359 -15.94 12.32 15.90
CA LEU A 359 -15.41 12.15 17.25
C LEU A 359 -14.98 13.49 17.87
N PHE A 360 -14.28 14.35 17.13
CA PHE A 360 -13.90 15.67 17.63
C PHE A 360 -15.12 16.53 17.95
N GLY A 361 -16.21 16.40 17.17
CA GLY A 361 -17.49 17.03 17.48
C GLY A 361 -18.06 16.57 18.83
N GLU A 362 -18.11 15.25 19.04
CA GLU A 362 -18.59 14.64 20.28
C GLU A 362 -17.72 15.00 21.51
N ILE A 363 -16.39 14.93 21.36
CA ILE A 363 -15.45 15.31 22.43
C ILE A 363 -15.66 16.78 22.84
N ARG A 364 -15.89 17.65 21.88
CA ARG A 364 -16.17 19.06 22.14
C ARG A 364 -17.52 19.26 22.84
N ALA A 365 -18.58 18.65 22.32
CA ALA A 365 -19.94 18.77 22.86
C ALA A 365 -20.05 18.24 24.30
N ARG A 366 -19.39 17.11 24.59
CA ARG A 366 -19.39 16.48 25.93
C ARG A 366 -18.31 17.02 26.86
N LYS A 367 -17.54 18.03 26.46
CA LYS A 367 -16.45 18.63 27.26
C LYS A 367 -15.46 17.59 27.78
N VAL A 368 -15.10 16.59 26.93
CA VAL A 368 -14.16 15.52 27.25
C VAL A 368 -12.74 16.09 27.27
N ARG A 369 -11.95 15.79 28.31
CA ARG A 369 -10.53 16.18 28.42
C ARG A 369 -9.64 15.18 27.66
N THR A 370 -9.82 13.89 27.93
CA THR A 370 -9.06 12.81 27.28
C THR A 370 -9.98 11.71 26.81
N VAL A 371 -9.60 11.10 25.69
CA VAL A 371 -10.25 9.92 25.09
C VAL A 371 -9.21 8.88 24.77
N GLU A 372 -9.47 7.64 25.11
CA GLU A 372 -8.67 6.47 24.74
C GLU A 372 -9.57 5.21 24.70
N PRO A 373 -9.18 4.12 24.03
CA PRO A 373 -10.00 2.90 24.03
C PRO A 373 -9.95 2.22 25.39
N SER A 374 -11.05 1.56 25.76
CA SER A 374 -11.06 0.64 26.88
C SER A 374 -10.18 -0.58 26.58
N ALA A 375 -9.67 -1.21 27.63
CA ALA A 375 -8.84 -2.42 27.47
C ALA A 375 -9.59 -3.54 26.75
N ALA A 376 -10.87 -3.73 27.06
CA ALA A 376 -11.72 -4.74 26.46
C ALA A 376 -11.95 -4.45 24.97
N ALA A 377 -12.32 -3.22 24.59
CA ALA A 377 -12.59 -2.86 23.19
C ALA A 377 -11.34 -2.99 22.32
N GLU A 378 -10.16 -2.60 22.83
CA GLU A 378 -8.90 -2.80 22.11
C GLU A 378 -8.59 -4.29 21.94
N ALA A 379 -8.74 -5.11 22.98
CA ALA A 379 -8.48 -6.54 22.94
C ALA A 379 -9.42 -7.26 21.96
N ASP A 380 -10.73 -6.99 22.02
CA ASP A 380 -11.74 -7.60 21.16
C ASP A 380 -11.51 -7.24 19.68
N TRP A 381 -11.07 -6.00 19.43
CA TRP A 381 -10.74 -5.58 18.06
C TRP A 381 -9.51 -6.30 17.53
N VAL A 382 -8.44 -6.39 18.34
CA VAL A 382 -7.23 -7.15 17.98
C VAL A 382 -7.55 -8.61 17.70
N ASP A 383 -8.36 -9.25 18.55
CA ASP A 383 -8.80 -10.64 18.35
C ASP A 383 -9.59 -10.80 17.03
N THR A 384 -10.49 -9.87 16.74
CA THR A 384 -11.23 -9.84 15.46
C THR A 384 -10.27 -9.78 14.27
N ILE A 385 -9.27 -8.92 14.30
CA ILE A 385 -8.28 -8.78 13.21
C ILE A 385 -7.46 -10.07 13.06
N VAL A 386 -6.98 -10.65 14.16
CA VAL A 386 -6.20 -11.89 14.16
C VAL A 386 -7.00 -13.05 13.59
N LYS A 387 -8.28 -13.20 13.97
CA LYS A 387 -9.17 -14.23 13.42
C LYS A 387 -9.34 -14.08 11.91
N LEU A 388 -9.55 -12.86 11.43
CA LEU A 388 -9.69 -12.58 9.99
C LEU A 388 -8.39 -12.84 9.22
N ALA A 389 -7.23 -12.51 9.80
CA ALA A 389 -5.93 -12.78 9.21
C ALA A 389 -5.66 -14.29 9.12
N ARG A 390 -5.96 -15.04 10.18
CA ARG A 390 -5.80 -16.51 10.18
C ARG A 390 -6.70 -17.21 9.18
N ALA A 391 -7.91 -16.75 8.98
CA ALA A 391 -8.80 -17.28 7.95
C ALA A 391 -8.24 -17.12 6.52
N ARG A 392 -7.40 -16.12 6.29
CA ARG A 392 -6.71 -15.87 5.01
C ARG A 392 -5.38 -16.61 4.86
N GLN A 393 -4.85 -17.17 5.93
CA GLN A 393 -3.52 -17.80 5.97
C GLN A 393 -3.33 -18.91 4.92
N PRO A 394 -4.30 -19.82 4.64
CA PRO A 394 -4.15 -20.84 3.62
C PRO A 394 -3.82 -20.24 2.25
N PHE A 395 -4.56 -19.22 1.81
CA PHE A 395 -4.27 -18.49 0.57
C PHE A 395 -2.86 -17.87 0.54
N LEU A 396 -2.45 -17.22 1.66
CA LEU A 396 -1.14 -16.56 1.73
C LEU A 396 0.03 -17.55 1.72
N ASN A 397 -0.18 -18.79 2.19
CA ASN A 397 0.84 -19.85 2.16
C ASN A 397 1.15 -20.33 0.76
N GLU A 398 0.19 -20.24 -0.16
CA GLU A 398 0.37 -20.60 -1.58
C GLU A 398 1.03 -19.49 -2.39
N CYS A 399 1.11 -18.29 -1.82
CA CYS A 399 1.65 -17.13 -2.49
C CYS A 399 3.18 -17.13 -2.54
N THR A 400 3.75 -16.69 -3.66
CA THR A 400 5.19 -16.38 -3.75
C THR A 400 5.59 -15.35 -2.70
N PRO A 401 6.84 -15.40 -2.18
CA PRO A 401 7.32 -14.43 -1.20
C PRO A 401 7.14 -12.97 -1.63
N GLY A 402 6.61 -12.16 -0.74
CA GLY A 402 6.36 -10.75 -0.95
C GLY A 402 5.89 -10.04 0.32
N TYR A 403 5.67 -8.74 0.25
CA TYR A 403 5.28 -7.97 1.43
C TYR A 403 3.87 -8.31 1.96
N TYR A 404 3.02 -8.97 1.19
CA TYR A 404 1.69 -9.42 1.64
C TYR A 404 1.74 -10.62 2.60
N ASN A 405 2.77 -11.47 2.48
CA ASN A 405 2.94 -12.66 3.31
C ASN A 405 4.25 -12.65 4.11
N ASN A 406 4.78 -11.45 4.43
CA ASN A 406 6.01 -11.27 5.17
C ASN A 406 7.20 -12.03 4.56
N GLU A 407 7.39 -11.91 3.24
CA GLU A 407 8.41 -12.60 2.46
C GLU A 407 8.33 -14.13 2.61
N GLY A 408 7.10 -14.67 2.70
CA GLY A 408 6.83 -16.10 2.85
C GLY A 408 6.98 -16.64 4.26
N LYS A 409 7.09 -15.76 5.28
CA LYS A 409 7.27 -16.12 6.70
C LYS A 409 6.21 -15.46 7.60
N PRO A 410 4.91 -15.75 7.38
CA PRO A 410 3.86 -15.18 8.21
C PRO A 410 3.99 -15.67 9.68
N ASN A 411 3.67 -14.80 10.63
CA ASN A 411 3.73 -15.07 12.05
C ASN A 411 2.62 -14.31 12.80
N GLU A 412 2.51 -14.48 14.12
CA GLU A 412 1.50 -13.85 14.94
C GLU A 412 1.53 -12.31 14.84
N ARG A 413 2.71 -11.72 14.77
CA ARG A 413 2.87 -10.27 14.59
C ARG A 413 2.30 -9.79 13.26
N THR A 414 2.48 -10.56 12.17
CA THR A 414 1.90 -10.23 10.87
C THR A 414 0.37 -10.35 10.89
N ALA A 415 -0.18 -11.31 11.64
CA ALA A 415 -1.62 -11.42 11.84
C ALA A 415 -2.18 -10.19 12.56
N ARG A 416 -1.54 -9.73 13.64
CA ARG A 416 -1.94 -8.51 14.36
C ARG A 416 -1.78 -7.23 13.53
N ASN A 417 -0.77 -7.16 12.68
CA ASN A 417 -0.56 -6.03 11.76
C ASN A 417 -1.47 -6.07 10.53
N SER A 418 -2.34 -7.06 10.44
CA SER A 418 -3.22 -7.26 9.30
C SER A 418 -4.33 -6.20 9.23
N GLN A 419 -5.12 -6.29 8.18
CA GLN A 419 -6.23 -5.40 7.88
C GLN A 419 -7.57 -6.06 8.23
N PHE A 420 -8.64 -5.28 8.22
CA PHE A 420 -10.00 -5.79 8.40
C PHE A 420 -10.50 -6.47 7.11
N TRP A 421 -10.21 -7.77 6.97
CA TRP A 421 -10.42 -8.54 5.75
C TRP A 421 -11.88 -8.91 5.41
N ARG A 422 -12.87 -8.38 6.13
CA ARG A 422 -14.28 -8.52 5.72
C ARG A 422 -14.69 -7.58 4.58
N GLY A 423 -13.75 -6.77 4.12
CA GLY A 423 -13.92 -5.83 3.01
C GLY A 423 -14.19 -4.38 3.44
N PRO A 424 -13.83 -3.42 2.58
CA PRO A 424 -13.91 -1.99 2.89
C PRO A 424 -15.33 -1.52 3.18
N MET A 425 -16.34 -1.97 2.40
CA MET A 425 -17.73 -1.56 2.64
C MET A 425 -18.31 -2.09 3.95
N VAL A 426 -17.83 -3.24 4.44
CA VAL A 426 -18.23 -3.76 5.77
C VAL A 426 -17.62 -2.89 6.86
N PHE A 427 -16.37 -2.49 6.70
CA PHE A 427 -15.69 -1.59 7.64
C PHE A 427 -16.36 -0.21 7.68
N ILE A 428 -16.68 0.38 6.54
CA ILE A 428 -17.39 1.66 6.45
C ILE A 428 -18.74 1.59 7.18
N ARG A 429 -19.53 0.54 6.92
CA ARG A 429 -20.82 0.35 7.61
C ARG A 429 -20.68 0.15 9.11
N LEU A 430 -19.61 -0.52 9.57
CA LEU A 430 -19.31 -0.67 10.99
C LEU A 430 -19.08 0.69 11.65
N LEU A 431 -18.25 1.53 11.05
CA LEU A 431 -18.00 2.88 11.56
C LEU A 431 -19.24 3.76 11.52
N ASP A 432 -20.07 3.65 10.47
CA ASP A 432 -21.34 4.37 10.35
C ASP A 432 -22.34 3.97 11.44
N ALA A 433 -22.48 2.67 11.70
CA ALA A 433 -23.36 2.16 12.74
C ALA A 433 -22.92 2.65 14.12
N TRP A 434 -21.63 2.61 14.39
CA TRP A 434 -21.05 3.11 15.64
C TRP A 434 -21.29 4.62 15.82
N ARG A 435 -21.13 5.43 14.77
CA ARG A 435 -21.44 6.87 14.80
C ARG A 435 -22.92 7.14 15.05
N LYS A 436 -23.82 6.36 14.41
CA LYS A 436 -25.27 6.51 14.55
C LYS A 436 -25.79 6.16 15.93
N GLU A 437 -25.17 5.18 16.59
CA GLU A 437 -25.48 4.81 17.97
C GLU A 437 -25.16 5.94 18.94
N GLY A 438 -24.07 6.68 18.72
CA GLY A 438 -23.73 7.89 19.44
C GLY A 438 -23.24 7.70 20.87
N SER A 439 -23.19 6.48 21.40
CA SER A 439 -22.74 6.18 22.78
C SER A 439 -21.23 6.33 22.98
N LEU A 440 -20.44 6.31 21.88
CA LEU A 440 -18.98 6.19 21.87
C LEU A 440 -18.50 4.89 22.57
N GLN A 441 -19.27 3.82 22.44
CA GLN A 441 -18.97 2.53 23.03
C GLN A 441 -17.53 2.08 22.73
N GLY A 442 -16.85 1.56 23.75
CA GLY A 442 -15.47 1.11 23.65
C GLY A 442 -14.44 2.20 23.94
N LEU A 443 -14.85 3.45 24.15
CA LEU A 443 -13.98 4.55 24.56
C LEU A 443 -14.15 4.89 26.04
N GLU A 444 -13.06 5.16 26.71
CA GLU A 444 -12.99 5.77 28.06
C GLU A 444 -12.84 7.30 27.89
N LEU A 445 -13.76 8.05 28.48
CA LEU A 445 -13.85 9.49 28.38
C LEU A 445 -13.61 10.12 29.76
N ALA A 446 -12.56 10.93 29.92
CA ALA A 446 -12.36 11.71 31.13
C ALA A 446 -12.89 13.14 30.91
N PRO A 447 -13.70 13.71 31.83
CA PRO A 447 -14.24 15.05 31.69
C PRO A 447 -13.15 16.12 31.85
N GLN A 448 -13.39 17.32 31.32
CA GLN A 448 -12.59 18.48 31.67
C GLN A 448 -12.77 18.77 33.17
N LYS A 449 -11.64 19.02 33.87
CA LYS A 449 -11.71 19.53 35.23
C LYS A 449 -12.36 20.93 35.14
N GLY A 450 -13.44 21.15 35.92
CA GLY A 450 -14.10 22.44 36.00
C GLY A 450 -13.16 23.53 36.49
#